data_f0c96366456eac7ecd0ec5d6fd67923a
#
_entry.id   f0c96366456eac7ecd0ec5d6fd67923a
#
_cell.length_a   1.000
_cell.length_b   1.000
_cell.length_c   1.000
_cell.angle_alpha   90.00
_cell.angle_beta   90.00
_cell.angle_gamma   90.00
#
_symmetry.space_group_name_H-M   'P 1'
#
loop_
_entity.id
_entity.type
_entity.pdbx_description
1 polymer ?
#
loop_
_entity_poly.entity_id
_entity_poly.type
_entity_poly.pdbx_seq_one_letter_code
_entity_poly.pdbx_strand_id
1 'polypeptide(L)'
;VADIGCHEGYMTTKLSPAVGPSGKVLAVDVDQSKLNLLKDHLEDRKIGNVTLVKGDYDNPKLPVNTIDAVLILDAYHEMDDHDKILQHIKVALKQGGRLLLCEPIAETRRNFSRAEQERKHEIGINFAADDVKKAGFEITYQKDPFVDRTSAKGDKMWVIVAVKK
;
A
#
# COMPACT_ATOMS: atom_id res chain seq x y z
N VAL A 1 -4.60 -10.41 -5.05
CA VAL A 1 -4.19 -9.31 -4.16
C VAL A 1 -3.97 -8.04 -4.96
N ALA A 2 -3.93 -6.87 -4.30
CA ALA A 2 -3.56 -5.61 -4.95
C ALA A 2 -2.33 -4.98 -4.26
N ASP A 3 -1.47 -4.36 -5.07
CA ASP A 3 -0.30 -3.57 -4.68
C ASP A 3 -0.54 -2.13 -5.14
N ILE A 4 -0.88 -1.22 -4.21
CA ILE A 4 -1.25 0.17 -4.54
C ILE A 4 -0.06 1.09 -4.27
N GLY A 5 0.27 1.95 -5.23
CA GLY A 5 1.53 2.69 -5.28
C GLY A 5 2.68 1.76 -5.64
N CYS A 6 2.44 0.88 -6.63
CA CYS A 6 3.38 -0.19 -6.97
C CYS A 6 4.69 0.29 -7.60
N HIS A 7 4.73 1.55 -8.08
CA HIS A 7 5.88 2.14 -8.75
C HIS A 7 6.44 1.19 -9.84
N GLU A 8 7.73 0.89 -9.85
CA GLU A 8 8.39 -0.03 -10.80
C GLU A 8 8.27 -1.51 -10.39
N GLY A 9 7.43 -1.84 -9.39
CA GLY A 9 7.04 -3.20 -9.04
C GLY A 9 7.93 -3.92 -8.03
N TYR A 10 8.59 -3.20 -7.13
CA TYR A 10 9.42 -3.85 -6.08
C TYR A 10 8.64 -4.90 -5.27
N MET A 11 7.44 -4.56 -4.79
CA MET A 11 6.60 -5.52 -4.08
C MET A 11 5.78 -6.40 -5.02
N THR A 12 5.29 -5.87 -6.13
CA THR A 12 4.55 -6.62 -7.15
C THR A 12 5.28 -7.90 -7.56
N THR A 13 6.59 -7.81 -7.85
CA THR A 13 7.41 -8.97 -8.26
C THR A 13 7.64 -10.00 -7.15
N LYS A 14 7.52 -9.59 -5.89
CA LYS A 14 7.57 -10.49 -4.71
C LYS A 14 6.21 -11.11 -4.41
N LEU A 15 5.13 -10.36 -4.59
CA LEU A 15 3.76 -10.84 -4.42
C LEU A 15 3.40 -11.89 -5.49
N SER A 16 3.87 -11.73 -6.72
CA SER A 16 3.58 -12.63 -7.83
C SER A 16 3.81 -14.12 -7.50
N PRO A 17 4.99 -14.56 -7.03
CA PRO A 17 5.18 -15.94 -6.63
C PRO A 17 4.45 -16.29 -5.32
N ALA A 18 4.27 -15.34 -4.41
CA ALA A 18 3.67 -15.57 -3.10
C ALA A 18 2.17 -15.91 -3.17
N VAL A 19 1.45 -15.39 -4.18
CA VAL A 19 0.02 -15.68 -4.38
C VAL A 19 -0.22 -17.07 -5.00
N GLY A 20 0.82 -17.76 -5.44
CA GLY A 20 0.74 -19.08 -6.05
C GLY A 20 0.27 -19.08 -7.50
N PRO A 21 0.17 -20.27 -8.12
CA PRO A 21 -0.05 -20.39 -9.58
C PRO A 21 -1.44 -19.96 -10.05
N SER A 22 -2.44 -19.98 -9.19
CA SER A 22 -3.81 -19.50 -9.49
C SER A 22 -4.08 -18.07 -9.01
N GLY A 23 -3.15 -17.51 -8.22
CA GLY A 23 -3.28 -16.16 -7.67
C GLY A 23 -2.92 -15.08 -8.68
N LYS A 24 -3.52 -13.90 -8.50
CA LYS A 24 -3.29 -12.72 -9.34
C LYS A 24 -2.88 -11.52 -8.49
N VAL A 25 -2.02 -10.68 -9.07
CA VAL A 25 -1.65 -9.38 -8.48
C VAL A 25 -2.18 -8.27 -9.38
N LEU A 26 -2.92 -7.33 -8.79
CA LEU A 26 -3.27 -6.06 -9.43
C LEU A 26 -2.25 -5.02 -8.96
N ALA A 27 -1.41 -4.58 -9.87
CA ALA A 27 -0.41 -3.55 -9.60
C ALA A 27 -0.97 -2.20 -10.02
N VAL A 28 -1.22 -1.33 -9.04
CA VAL A 28 -1.93 -0.05 -9.20
C VAL A 28 -0.96 1.10 -8.99
N ASP A 29 -0.91 2.02 -9.94
CA ASP A 29 -0.20 3.28 -9.79
C ASP A 29 -0.92 4.40 -10.54
N VAL A 30 -0.72 5.65 -10.08
CA VAL A 30 -1.23 6.85 -10.74
C VAL A 30 -0.29 7.37 -11.83
N ASP A 31 0.95 6.90 -11.87
CA ASP A 31 1.94 7.26 -12.87
C ASP A 31 2.05 6.21 -13.99
N GLN A 32 1.59 6.57 -15.19
CA GLN A 32 1.66 5.67 -16.35
C GLN A 32 3.10 5.30 -16.72
N SER A 33 4.06 6.20 -16.49
CA SER A 33 5.47 5.93 -16.81
C SER A 33 6.02 4.80 -15.94
N LYS A 34 5.63 4.75 -14.66
CA LYS A 34 6.01 3.69 -13.73
C LYS A 34 5.38 2.35 -14.11
N LEU A 35 4.10 2.37 -14.50
CA LEU A 35 3.43 1.16 -15.01
C LEU A 35 4.08 0.63 -16.28
N ASN A 36 4.55 1.50 -17.17
CA ASN A 36 5.28 1.07 -18.37
C ASN A 36 6.61 0.40 -18.02
N LEU A 37 7.39 0.98 -17.10
CA LEU A 37 8.63 0.34 -16.60
C LEU A 37 8.34 -1.00 -15.93
N LEU A 38 7.29 -1.07 -15.11
CA LEU A 38 6.88 -2.33 -14.50
C LEU A 38 6.50 -3.38 -15.55
N LYS A 39 5.80 -2.96 -16.62
CA LYS A 39 5.46 -3.87 -17.73
C LYS A 39 6.71 -4.51 -18.32
N ASP A 40 7.71 -3.71 -18.66
CA ASP A 40 8.97 -4.18 -19.22
C ASP A 40 9.67 -5.16 -18.26
N HIS A 41 9.72 -4.84 -16.97
CA HIS A 41 10.27 -5.74 -15.94
C HIS A 41 9.53 -7.08 -15.82
N LEU A 42 8.20 -7.07 -15.99
CA LEU A 42 7.38 -8.30 -15.93
C LEU A 42 7.61 -9.17 -17.18
N GLU A 43 7.73 -8.56 -18.35
CA GLU A 43 8.02 -9.25 -19.61
C GLU A 43 9.42 -9.91 -19.59
N ASP A 44 10.44 -9.17 -19.19
CA ASP A 44 11.82 -9.66 -19.05
C ASP A 44 11.93 -10.86 -18.10
N ARG A 45 11.16 -10.86 -17.02
CA ARG A 45 11.14 -11.92 -16.01
C ARG A 45 10.10 -13.02 -16.28
N LYS A 46 9.32 -12.90 -17.38
CA LYS A 46 8.25 -13.84 -17.76
C LYS A 46 7.20 -14.02 -16.65
N ILE A 47 6.84 -12.93 -15.98
CA ILE A 47 5.83 -12.91 -14.92
C ILE A 47 4.47 -12.64 -15.58
N GLY A 48 3.57 -13.64 -15.56
CA GLY A 48 2.28 -13.58 -16.29
C GLY A 48 1.04 -13.40 -15.40
N ASN A 49 1.15 -13.40 -14.08
CA ASN A 49 0.00 -13.31 -13.16
C ASN A 49 -0.20 -11.91 -12.55
N VAL A 50 0.37 -10.88 -13.17
CA VAL A 50 0.22 -9.47 -12.78
C VAL A 50 -0.61 -8.73 -13.80
N THR A 51 -1.56 -7.93 -13.34
CA THR A 51 -2.36 -7.00 -14.16
C THR A 51 -2.05 -5.58 -13.73
N LEU A 52 -1.67 -4.72 -14.68
CA LEU A 52 -1.41 -3.30 -14.41
C LEU A 52 -2.72 -2.51 -14.41
N VAL A 53 -2.90 -1.66 -13.44
CA VAL A 53 -4.10 -0.82 -13.27
C VAL A 53 -3.67 0.63 -13.13
N LYS A 54 -4.08 1.47 -14.07
CA LYS A 54 -3.94 2.92 -13.97
C LYS A 54 -5.02 3.46 -13.03
N GLY A 55 -4.64 3.74 -11.79
CA GLY A 55 -5.50 4.39 -10.80
C GLY A 55 -5.65 5.89 -11.03
N ASP A 56 -6.59 6.50 -10.32
CA ASP A 56 -6.68 7.94 -10.12
C ASP A 56 -6.19 8.30 -8.71
N TYR A 57 -5.93 9.58 -8.44
CA TYR A 57 -5.39 10.04 -7.15
C TYR A 57 -6.32 9.74 -5.97
N ASP A 58 -7.63 9.62 -6.20
CA ASP A 58 -8.64 9.32 -5.19
C ASP A 58 -9.31 7.93 -5.35
N ASN A 59 -8.98 7.20 -6.43
CA ASN A 59 -9.61 5.91 -6.73
C ASN A 59 -8.61 4.91 -7.35
N PRO A 60 -8.27 3.81 -6.66
CA PRO A 60 -7.38 2.77 -7.18
C PRO A 60 -8.02 1.90 -8.28
N LYS A 61 -9.28 2.11 -8.65
CA LYS A 61 -10.04 1.37 -9.69
C LYS A 61 -10.02 -0.15 -9.52
N LEU A 62 -10.01 -0.61 -8.30
CA LEU A 62 -10.07 -2.03 -7.99
C LEU A 62 -11.48 -2.59 -8.19
N PRO A 63 -11.64 -3.83 -8.67
CA PRO A 63 -12.94 -4.46 -8.82
C PRO A 63 -13.58 -4.74 -7.45
N VAL A 64 -14.91 -4.51 -7.38
CA VAL A 64 -15.71 -4.63 -6.15
C VAL A 64 -15.74 -6.07 -5.63
N ASN A 65 -15.49 -6.26 -4.33
CA ASN A 65 -15.64 -7.52 -3.60
C ASN A 65 -14.90 -8.72 -4.22
N THR A 66 -13.69 -8.47 -4.75
CA THR A 66 -12.89 -9.50 -5.43
C THR A 66 -11.50 -9.70 -4.82
N ILE A 67 -11.02 -8.73 -4.03
CA ILE A 67 -9.65 -8.69 -3.55
C ILE A 67 -9.55 -9.35 -2.16
N ASP A 68 -8.62 -10.28 -2.01
CA ASP A 68 -8.36 -10.95 -0.72
C ASP A 68 -7.46 -10.13 0.19
N ALA A 69 -6.51 -9.38 -0.38
CA ALA A 69 -5.64 -8.49 0.38
C ALA A 69 -5.16 -7.31 -0.47
N VAL A 70 -4.97 -6.16 0.17
CA VAL A 70 -4.38 -4.95 -0.39
C VAL A 70 -3.12 -4.61 0.40
N LEU A 71 -2.04 -4.30 -0.31
CA LEU A 71 -0.80 -3.78 0.23
C LEU A 71 -0.63 -2.33 -0.23
N ILE A 72 -0.23 -1.46 0.71
CA ILE A 72 0.34 -0.14 0.44
C ILE A 72 1.66 -0.08 1.21
N LEU A 73 2.77 0.04 0.48
CA LEU A 73 4.11 0.09 1.05
C LEU A 73 4.85 1.34 0.57
N ASP A 74 5.24 2.21 1.52
CA ASP A 74 6.03 3.42 1.24
C ASP A 74 5.37 4.32 0.16
N ALA A 75 4.02 4.46 0.25
CA ALA A 75 3.20 5.18 -0.72
C ALA A 75 1.97 5.87 -0.11
N TYR A 76 1.54 5.48 1.10
CA TYR A 76 0.34 6.03 1.73
C TYR A 76 0.49 7.52 2.05
N HIS A 77 1.68 7.96 2.42
CA HIS A 77 2.01 9.36 2.70
C HIS A 77 1.91 10.30 1.48
N GLU A 78 1.88 9.74 0.25
CA GLU A 78 1.71 10.50 -1.00
C GLU A 78 0.24 10.65 -1.42
N MET A 79 -0.69 10.03 -0.69
CA MET A 79 -2.11 10.03 -1.02
C MET A 79 -2.81 11.24 -0.38
N ASP A 80 -3.31 12.18 -1.19
CA ASP A 80 -4.00 13.38 -0.67
C ASP A 80 -5.38 13.05 -0.07
N ASP A 81 -6.12 12.11 -0.66
CA ASP A 81 -7.49 11.76 -0.27
C ASP A 81 -7.56 10.37 0.38
N HIS A 82 -6.93 10.24 1.55
CA HIS A 82 -6.86 8.99 2.31
C HIS A 82 -8.24 8.37 2.56
N ASP A 83 -9.24 9.19 2.90
CA ASP A 83 -10.59 8.72 3.20
C ASP A 83 -11.21 8.03 1.99
N LYS A 84 -11.13 8.61 0.79
CA LYS A 84 -11.68 8.01 -0.43
C LYS A 84 -10.94 6.75 -0.84
N ILE A 85 -9.60 6.79 -0.81
CA ILE A 85 -8.78 5.62 -1.13
C ILE A 85 -9.14 4.45 -0.22
N LEU A 86 -9.24 4.66 1.10
CA LEU A 86 -9.61 3.61 2.05
C LEU A 86 -11.03 3.09 1.84
N GLN A 87 -11.99 3.96 1.47
CA GLN A 87 -13.34 3.54 1.13
C GLN A 87 -13.37 2.67 -0.13
N HIS A 88 -12.67 3.04 -1.19
CA HIS A 88 -12.56 2.23 -2.40
C HIS A 88 -11.88 0.88 -2.13
N ILE A 89 -10.83 0.86 -1.31
CA ILE A 89 -10.18 -0.38 -0.86
C ILE A 89 -11.16 -1.26 -0.11
N LYS A 90 -11.94 -0.68 0.82
CA LYS A 90 -12.94 -1.44 1.58
C LYS A 90 -14.02 -2.05 0.68
N VAL A 91 -14.47 -1.32 -0.34
CA VAL A 91 -15.43 -1.83 -1.33
C VAL A 91 -14.83 -2.96 -2.16
N ALA A 92 -13.56 -2.85 -2.55
CA ALA A 92 -12.86 -3.85 -3.36
C ALA A 92 -12.55 -5.15 -2.60
N LEU A 93 -12.24 -5.06 -1.30
CA LEU A 93 -11.95 -6.22 -0.47
C LEU A 93 -13.17 -7.11 -0.28
N LYS A 94 -12.96 -8.41 -0.30
CA LYS A 94 -13.93 -9.41 0.16
C LYS A 94 -14.19 -9.27 1.66
N GLN A 95 -15.28 -9.84 2.14
CA GLN A 95 -15.52 -9.98 3.58
C GLN A 95 -14.36 -10.76 4.22
N GLY A 96 -13.81 -10.26 5.31
CA GLY A 96 -12.58 -10.80 5.92
C GLY A 96 -11.29 -10.50 5.16
N GLY A 97 -11.36 -9.77 4.05
CA GLY A 97 -10.18 -9.32 3.29
C GLY A 97 -9.32 -8.35 4.09
N ARG A 98 -8.03 -8.31 3.80
CA ARG A 98 -7.02 -7.61 4.61
C ARG A 98 -6.45 -6.39 3.90
N LEU A 99 -6.26 -5.32 4.66
CA LEU A 99 -5.45 -4.16 4.29
C LEU A 99 -4.15 -4.20 5.08
N LEU A 100 -3.03 -4.03 4.39
CA LEU A 100 -1.71 -3.90 5.00
C LEU A 100 -1.10 -2.57 4.58
N LEU A 101 -0.77 -1.73 5.57
CA LEU A 101 -0.03 -0.49 5.40
C LEU A 101 1.35 -0.64 6.04
N CYS A 102 2.40 -0.21 5.33
CA CYS A 102 3.76 -0.21 5.87
C CYS A 102 4.47 1.06 5.38
N GLU A 103 4.77 1.99 6.30
CA GLU A 103 5.24 3.33 5.99
C GLU A 103 6.44 3.74 6.84
N PRO A 104 7.29 4.65 6.33
CA PRO A 104 8.42 5.17 7.07
C PRO A 104 8.02 6.27 8.04
N ILE A 105 8.81 6.40 9.10
CA ILE A 105 8.87 7.57 9.97
C ILE A 105 10.25 7.69 10.64
N ALA A 106 10.90 8.83 10.51
CA ALA A 106 12.10 9.11 11.25
C ALA A 106 11.78 9.49 12.71
N GLU A 107 12.62 9.05 13.64
CA GLU A 107 12.42 9.28 15.07
C GLU A 107 12.26 10.77 15.42
N THR A 108 13.04 11.62 14.75
CA THR A 108 13.05 13.07 14.98
C THR A 108 11.78 13.77 14.47
N ARG A 109 10.97 13.10 13.62
CA ARG A 109 9.76 13.68 13.01
C ARG A 109 8.44 13.10 13.56
N ARG A 110 8.50 12.18 14.52
CA ARG A 110 7.30 11.55 15.11
C ARG A 110 6.32 12.57 15.73
N ASN A 111 6.82 13.68 16.26
CA ASN A 111 6.01 14.72 16.88
C ASN A 111 5.60 15.86 15.92
N PHE A 112 5.93 15.75 14.64
CA PHE A 112 5.52 16.72 13.63
C PHE A 112 4.02 16.54 13.32
N SER A 113 3.38 17.60 12.83
CA SER A 113 2.03 17.49 12.29
C SER A 113 2.01 16.55 11.08
N ARG A 114 0.83 16.00 10.77
CA ARG A 114 0.63 15.14 9.60
C ARG A 114 1.20 15.79 8.32
N ALA A 115 0.79 17.03 8.03
CA ALA A 115 1.23 17.74 6.83
C ALA A 115 2.75 17.98 6.77
N GLU A 116 3.41 18.11 7.91
CA GLU A 116 4.89 18.22 7.96
C GLU A 116 5.56 16.89 7.70
N GLN A 117 4.98 15.78 8.19
CA GLN A 117 5.48 14.44 7.92
C GLN A 117 5.31 14.07 6.43
N GLU A 118 4.13 14.27 5.87
CA GLU A 118 3.81 14.00 4.44
C GLU A 118 4.73 14.79 3.50
N ARG A 119 5.02 16.07 3.80
CA ARG A 119 6.02 16.85 3.04
C ARG A 119 7.46 16.29 3.11
N LYS A 120 7.72 15.36 4.01
CA LYS A 120 9.00 14.65 4.15
C LYS A 120 8.92 13.20 3.69
N HIS A 121 7.85 12.86 2.96
CA HIS A 121 7.59 11.52 2.45
C HIS A 121 7.54 10.47 3.56
N GLU A 122 6.85 10.81 4.65
CA GLU A 122 6.68 9.97 5.83
C GLU A 122 5.30 10.16 6.44
N ILE A 123 4.85 9.21 7.23
CA ILE A 123 3.64 9.35 8.05
C ILE A 123 3.74 8.49 9.31
N GLY A 124 3.33 9.03 10.45
CA GLY A 124 3.30 8.31 11.72
C GLY A 124 2.15 7.31 11.79
N ILE A 125 2.40 6.18 12.43
CA ILE A 125 1.43 5.09 12.59
C ILE A 125 0.09 5.55 13.19
N ASN A 126 0.10 6.56 14.08
CA ASN A 126 -1.10 7.07 14.74
C ASN A 126 -2.08 7.67 13.73
N PHE A 127 -1.59 8.52 12.79
CA PHE A 127 -2.43 9.11 11.76
C PHE A 127 -3.05 8.04 10.85
N ALA A 128 -2.25 7.08 10.39
CA ALA A 128 -2.73 6.00 9.55
C ALA A 128 -3.72 5.08 10.30
N ALA A 129 -3.48 4.79 11.59
CA ALA A 129 -4.38 3.98 12.40
C ALA A 129 -5.74 4.64 12.60
N ASP A 130 -5.77 5.97 12.78
CA ASP A 130 -7.02 6.72 12.92
C ASP A 130 -7.81 6.73 11.60
N ASP A 131 -7.14 6.93 10.45
CA ASP A 131 -7.77 6.86 9.13
C ASP A 131 -8.37 5.46 8.87
N VAL A 132 -7.62 4.40 9.15
CA VAL A 132 -8.04 3.00 8.96
C VAL A 132 -9.29 2.68 9.82
N LYS A 133 -9.31 3.12 11.08
CA LYS A 133 -10.47 2.96 11.97
C LYS A 133 -11.67 3.78 11.47
N LYS A 134 -11.45 5.04 11.09
CA LYS A 134 -12.49 5.92 10.54
C LYS A 134 -13.12 5.34 9.28
N ALA A 135 -12.33 4.68 8.42
CA ALA A 135 -12.82 3.95 7.25
C ALA A 135 -13.61 2.68 7.62
N GLY A 136 -13.65 2.30 8.90
CA GLY A 136 -14.41 1.17 9.43
C GLY A 136 -13.73 -0.18 9.22
N PHE A 137 -12.41 -0.21 9.20
CA PHE A 137 -11.62 -1.44 9.34
C PHE A 137 -11.36 -1.78 10.80
N GLU A 138 -11.14 -3.04 11.07
CA GLU A 138 -10.63 -3.51 12.36
C GLU A 138 -9.12 -3.75 12.26
N ILE A 139 -8.33 -3.03 13.05
CA ILE A 139 -6.89 -3.28 13.15
C ILE A 139 -6.67 -4.54 13.98
N THR A 140 -6.09 -5.57 13.35
CA THR A 140 -5.80 -6.87 13.98
C THR A 140 -4.34 -7.03 14.38
N TYR A 141 -3.46 -6.23 13.78
CA TYR A 141 -2.05 -6.20 14.13
C TYR A 141 -1.44 -4.84 13.82
N GLN A 142 -0.57 -4.36 14.70
CA GLN A 142 0.27 -3.21 14.41
C GLN A 142 1.62 -3.35 15.14
N LYS A 143 2.68 -2.84 14.52
CA LYS A 143 4.02 -2.86 15.10
C LYS A 143 4.83 -1.64 14.64
N ASP A 144 5.46 -0.97 15.61
CA ASP A 144 6.35 0.18 15.38
C ASP A 144 7.51 0.14 16.41
N PRO A 145 8.76 0.00 15.99
CA PRO A 145 9.18 -0.23 14.61
C PRO A 145 8.95 -1.69 14.17
N PHE A 146 8.62 -1.87 12.90
CA PHE A 146 8.56 -3.17 12.24
C PHE A 146 9.89 -3.49 11.54
N VAL A 147 10.45 -2.52 10.83
CA VAL A 147 11.79 -2.59 10.23
C VAL A 147 12.59 -1.36 10.65
N ASP A 148 13.82 -1.58 11.09
CA ASP A 148 14.77 -0.49 11.37
C ASP A 148 15.66 -0.26 10.14
N ARG A 149 15.53 0.91 9.51
CA ARG A 149 16.35 1.36 8.39
C ARG A 149 17.24 2.56 8.76
N THR A 150 17.44 2.80 10.04
CA THR A 150 18.16 4.00 10.54
C THR A 150 19.55 4.14 9.93
N SER A 151 20.28 3.03 9.78
CA SER A 151 21.64 3.04 9.18
C SER A 151 21.63 3.29 7.68
N ALA A 152 20.57 2.92 6.96
CA ALA A 152 20.51 3.00 5.50
C ALA A 152 19.76 4.24 4.99
N LYS A 153 18.67 4.65 5.68
CA LYS A 153 17.78 5.72 5.25
C LYS A 153 17.46 6.76 6.34
N GLY A 154 17.94 6.56 7.56
CA GLY A 154 17.68 7.47 8.68
C GLY A 154 16.28 7.37 9.29
N ASP A 155 15.52 6.33 8.93
CA ASP A 155 14.13 6.13 9.37
C ASP A 155 13.88 4.71 9.90
N LYS A 156 12.66 4.50 10.38
CA LYS A 156 12.12 3.19 10.74
C LYS A 156 10.77 3.01 10.02
N MET A 157 10.44 1.79 9.64
CA MET A 157 9.11 1.51 9.11
C MET A 157 8.23 0.89 10.18
N TRP A 158 6.98 1.26 10.17
CA TRP A 158 5.92 0.60 10.95
C TRP A 158 5.00 -0.22 10.02
N VAL A 159 4.15 -1.05 10.61
CA VAL A 159 3.15 -1.84 9.88
C VAL A 159 1.81 -1.85 10.61
N ILE A 160 0.72 -1.76 9.86
CA ILE A 160 -0.65 -2.03 10.28
C ILE A 160 -1.22 -3.14 9.40
N VAL A 161 -1.90 -4.11 10.01
CA VAL A 161 -2.77 -5.06 9.32
C VAL A 161 -4.18 -4.87 9.84
N ALA A 162 -5.11 -4.63 8.93
CA ALA A 162 -6.52 -4.42 9.26
C ALA A 162 -7.42 -5.31 8.39
N VAL A 163 -8.62 -5.59 8.88
CA VAL A 163 -9.59 -6.51 8.26
C VAL A 163 -10.89 -5.78 7.96
N LYS A 164 -11.46 -6.04 6.79
CA LYS A 164 -12.84 -5.67 6.46
C LYS A 164 -13.80 -6.61 7.19
N LYS A 165 -14.58 -6.05 8.09
CA LYS A 165 -15.73 -6.72 8.71
C LYS A 165 -16.98 -6.61 7.86
#